data_62c9c6fcd2e27355784ab85cdb9cc4b7
#
_entry.id   62c9c6fcd2e27355784ab85cdb9cc4b7
#
_cell.length_a   1.000
_cell.length_b   1.000
_cell.length_c   1.000
_cell.angle_alpha   90.00
_cell.angle_beta   90.00
_cell.angle_gamma   90.00
#
_symmetry.space_group_name_H-M   'P 1'
#
loop_
_entity.id
_entity.type
_entity.pdbx_description
1 polymer ?
#
loop_
_entity_poly.entity_id
_entity_poly.type
_entity_poly.pdbx_seq_one_letter_code
_entity_poly.pdbx_strand_id
1 'polypeptide(L)'
;MMDSMHLGGAIVPGISHILKACEAISPRLKISLNSQIDLDALPQKTTDAVSYGVIKPILLLIENMANGSKIYFTGGDGEFLSRFFATSIYDRMLVFRGMQKLIEQKKDILC
;
A
#
# COMPACT_ATOMS: atom_id res chain seq x y z
N MET A 1 -25.48 -6.23 -2.11
CA MET A 1 -24.04 -6.23 -2.34
C MET A 1 -23.51 -4.87 -2.72
N MET A 2 -22.45 -4.50 -2.10
CA MET A 2 -21.90 -3.15 -2.20
C MET A 2 -20.74 -3.06 -3.21
N ASP A 3 -20.49 -4.12 -3.94
CA ASP A 3 -19.27 -4.28 -4.73
C ASP A 3 -19.10 -3.28 -5.85
N SER A 4 -20.22 -2.78 -6.39
CA SER A 4 -20.17 -1.78 -7.45
C SER A 4 -20.18 -0.34 -6.93
N MET A 5 -20.31 -0.15 -5.63
CA MET A 5 -20.39 1.17 -5.04
C MET A 5 -18.99 1.71 -4.73
N HIS A 6 -18.72 2.92 -5.25
CA HIS A 6 -17.48 3.61 -4.92
C HIS A 6 -17.64 4.34 -3.59
N LEU A 7 -16.94 3.87 -2.58
CA LEU A 7 -17.00 4.42 -1.23
C LEU A 7 -15.98 5.52 -0.95
N GLY A 8 -15.14 5.81 -1.93
CA GLY A 8 -14.04 6.75 -1.75
C GLY A 8 -12.72 6.02 -1.56
N GLY A 9 -11.68 6.78 -1.29
CA GLY A 9 -10.35 6.22 -1.10
C GLY A 9 -9.35 7.25 -0.64
N ALA A 10 -8.12 6.83 -0.46
CA ALA A 10 -7.00 7.69 -0.11
C ALA A 10 -5.86 7.49 -1.09
N ILE A 11 -5.17 8.58 -1.41
CA ILE A 11 -3.98 8.55 -2.25
C ILE A 11 -2.78 8.86 -1.36
N VAL A 12 -1.81 7.94 -1.34
CA VAL A 12 -0.63 8.04 -0.48
C VAL A 12 0.61 7.85 -1.35
N PRO A 13 1.67 8.64 -1.11
CA PRO A 13 2.93 8.43 -1.83
C PRO A 13 3.47 7.03 -1.59
N GLY A 14 4.14 6.46 -2.60
CA GLY A 14 4.79 5.16 -2.45
C GLY A 14 5.95 5.19 -1.47
N ILE A 15 6.40 4.02 -1.03
CA ILE A 15 7.44 3.90 -0.01
C ILE A 15 8.73 4.61 -0.43
N SER A 16 9.16 4.44 -1.68
CA SER A 16 10.39 5.08 -2.16
C SER A 16 10.30 6.60 -2.15
N HIS A 17 9.13 7.16 -2.42
CA HIS A 17 8.92 8.62 -2.39
C HIS A 17 8.96 9.15 -0.96
N ILE A 18 8.40 8.41 -0.01
CA ILE A 18 8.43 8.80 1.40
C ILE A 18 9.87 8.76 1.92
N LEU A 19 10.63 7.74 1.55
CA LEU A 19 12.05 7.65 1.91
C LEU A 19 12.85 8.83 1.37
N LYS A 20 12.60 9.22 0.13
CA LYS A 20 13.26 10.40 -0.47
C LYS A 20 12.88 11.69 0.25
N ALA A 21 11.65 11.81 0.68
CA ALA A 21 11.21 12.97 1.45
C ALA A 21 11.96 13.07 2.79
N CYS A 22 12.17 11.96 3.47
CA CYS A 22 12.97 11.93 4.70
C CYS A 22 14.41 12.35 4.44
N GLU A 23 15.01 11.83 3.38
CA GLU A 23 16.38 12.18 2.97
C GLU A 23 16.51 13.68 2.69
N ALA A 24 15.50 14.30 2.10
CA ALA A 24 15.49 15.74 1.83
C ALA A 24 15.45 16.58 3.11
N ILE A 25 14.91 16.05 4.20
CA ILE A 25 14.90 16.75 5.49
C ILE A 25 16.29 16.78 6.08
N SER A 26 17.03 15.66 6.05
CA SER A 26 18.38 15.57 6.60
C SER A 26 19.11 14.39 5.96
N PRO A 27 20.42 14.56 5.62
CA PRO A 27 21.23 13.44 5.12
C PRO A 27 21.31 12.25 6.10
N ARG A 28 21.13 12.51 7.39
CA ARG A 28 21.11 11.45 8.42
C ARG A 28 19.92 10.52 8.26
N LEU A 29 18.87 10.95 7.56
CA LEU A 29 17.68 10.17 7.32
C LEU A 29 17.73 9.42 6.00
N LYS A 30 18.85 9.49 5.29
CA LYS A 30 19.08 8.67 4.10
C LYS A 30 19.45 7.25 4.53
N ILE A 31 18.48 6.35 4.47
CA ILE A 31 18.66 4.98 4.92
C ILE A 31 18.10 4.00 3.90
N SER A 32 18.52 2.75 3.99
CA SER A 32 17.88 1.63 3.29
C SER A 32 16.75 1.10 4.16
N LEU A 33 15.58 0.90 3.58
CA LEU A 33 14.43 0.41 4.31
C LEU A 33 14.72 -0.95 4.94
N ASN A 34 14.48 -1.07 6.25
CA ASN A 34 14.55 -2.35 6.94
C ASN A 34 13.20 -3.06 6.82
N SER A 35 13.11 -4.02 5.89
CA SER A 35 11.87 -4.76 5.64
C SER A 35 11.53 -5.78 6.72
N GLN A 36 12.48 -6.04 7.64
CA GLN A 36 12.32 -7.02 8.72
C GLN A 36 12.09 -6.34 10.07
N ILE A 37 11.76 -5.05 10.06
CA ILE A 37 11.59 -4.29 11.29
C ILE A 37 10.44 -4.81 12.14
N ASP A 38 10.65 -4.80 13.47
CA ASP A 38 9.59 -5.08 14.43
C ASP A 38 8.65 -3.87 14.51
N LEU A 39 7.40 -4.06 14.13
CA LEU A 39 6.40 -3.00 14.12
C LEU A 39 5.57 -2.93 15.40
N ASP A 40 5.86 -3.79 16.38
CA ASP A 40 5.12 -3.83 17.64
C ASP A 40 5.75 -2.98 18.73
N ALA A 41 6.96 -2.47 18.49
CA ALA A 41 7.67 -1.64 19.47
C ALA A 41 8.33 -0.45 18.77
N LEU A 42 8.41 0.68 19.44
CA LEU A 42 9.09 1.85 18.90
C LEU A 42 10.60 1.61 18.80
N PRO A 43 11.17 1.81 17.61
CA PRO A 43 12.62 1.61 17.43
C PRO A 43 13.45 2.66 18.15
N GLN A 44 14.69 2.29 18.48
CA GLN A 44 15.63 3.20 19.13
C GLN A 44 16.73 3.68 18.19
N LYS A 45 16.95 2.97 17.07
CA LYS A 45 17.95 3.35 16.07
C LYS A 45 17.31 4.23 15.01
N THR A 46 18.07 5.21 14.50
CA THR A 46 17.56 6.13 13.47
C THR A 46 17.10 5.39 12.21
N THR A 47 17.89 4.41 11.75
CA THR A 47 17.53 3.62 10.56
C THR A 47 16.19 2.92 10.74
N ASP A 48 16.01 2.29 11.89
CA ASP A 48 14.77 1.58 12.18
C ASP A 48 13.61 2.55 12.41
N ALA A 49 13.89 3.71 13.01
CA ALA A 49 12.87 4.73 13.24
C ALA A 49 12.30 5.26 11.92
N VAL A 50 13.14 5.47 10.91
CA VAL A 50 12.70 5.91 9.59
C VAL A 50 11.86 4.81 8.94
N SER A 51 12.33 3.56 8.97
CA SER A 51 11.58 2.42 8.40
C SER A 51 10.23 2.25 9.09
N TYR A 52 10.19 2.34 10.39
CA TYR A 52 8.95 2.27 11.17
C TYR A 52 7.97 3.37 10.76
N GLY A 53 8.46 4.62 10.67
CA GLY A 53 7.64 5.77 10.32
C GLY A 53 7.14 5.75 8.87
N VAL A 54 7.80 5.00 7.99
CA VAL A 54 7.33 4.79 6.61
C VAL A 54 6.30 3.67 6.54
N ILE A 55 6.57 2.54 7.17
CA ILE A 55 5.75 1.33 7.03
C ILE A 55 4.52 1.36 7.93
N LYS A 56 4.70 1.65 9.21
CA LYS A 56 3.61 1.52 10.19
C LYS A 56 2.38 2.38 9.87
N PRO A 57 2.51 3.67 9.51
CA PRO A 57 1.34 4.48 9.18
C PRO A 57 0.55 3.93 8.00
N ILE A 58 1.23 3.41 6.98
CA ILE A 58 0.56 2.82 5.81
C ILE A 58 -0.25 1.60 6.23
N LEU A 59 0.33 0.74 7.06
CA LEU A 59 -0.36 -0.47 7.54
C LEU A 59 -1.58 -0.12 8.38
N LEU A 60 -1.46 0.88 9.25
CA LEU A 60 -2.57 1.33 10.09
C LEU A 60 -3.69 1.92 9.25
N LEU A 61 -3.35 2.69 8.22
CA LEU A 61 -4.34 3.24 7.31
C LEU A 61 -5.08 2.13 6.57
N ILE A 62 -4.35 1.18 6.00
CA ILE A 62 -4.95 0.05 5.27
C ILE A 62 -5.85 -0.77 6.18
N GLU A 63 -5.39 -1.09 7.38
CA GLU A 63 -6.16 -1.87 8.35
C GLU A 63 -7.45 -1.16 8.73
N ASN A 64 -7.37 0.14 8.97
CA ASN A 64 -8.53 0.94 9.32
C ASN A 64 -9.54 1.00 8.17
N MET A 65 -9.07 1.19 6.94
CA MET A 65 -9.94 1.25 5.78
C MET A 65 -10.56 -0.09 5.43
N ALA A 66 -9.81 -1.17 5.59
CA ALA A 66 -10.29 -2.52 5.29
C ALA A 66 -11.35 -2.98 6.27
N ASN A 67 -11.22 -2.59 7.52
CA ASN A 67 -12.19 -2.92 8.58
C ASN A 67 -12.59 -4.40 8.59
N GLY A 68 -11.59 -5.29 8.54
CA GLY A 68 -11.79 -6.73 8.54
C GLY A 68 -12.13 -7.35 7.19
N SER A 69 -12.29 -6.54 6.16
CA SER A 69 -12.56 -7.05 4.81
C SER A 69 -11.30 -7.61 4.17
N LYS A 70 -11.50 -8.45 3.17
CA LYS A 70 -10.39 -8.99 2.38
C LYS A 70 -9.71 -7.89 1.59
N ILE A 71 -8.38 -7.90 1.57
CA ILE A 71 -7.58 -6.85 0.95
C ILE A 71 -6.92 -7.39 -0.32
N TYR A 72 -7.03 -6.64 -1.40
CA TYR A 72 -6.36 -6.95 -2.66
C TYR A 72 -5.26 -5.93 -2.90
N PHE A 73 -4.05 -6.41 -3.16
CA PHE A 73 -2.90 -5.58 -3.42
C PHE A 73 -2.43 -5.72 -4.86
N THR A 74 -1.97 -4.62 -5.43
CA THR A 74 -1.35 -4.58 -6.76
C THR A 74 -0.25 -3.52 -6.75
N GLY A 75 0.56 -3.48 -7.80
CA GLY A 75 1.62 -2.48 -7.95
C GLY A 75 2.92 -2.86 -7.27
N GLY A 76 3.89 -1.95 -7.32
CA GLY A 76 5.25 -2.22 -6.85
C GLY A 76 5.36 -2.47 -5.36
N ASP A 77 4.69 -1.63 -4.54
CA ASP A 77 4.71 -1.79 -3.08
C ASP A 77 3.68 -2.81 -2.60
N GLY A 78 2.76 -3.21 -3.45
CA GLY A 78 1.65 -4.09 -3.08
C GLY A 78 2.10 -5.45 -2.60
N GLU A 79 3.10 -6.04 -3.26
CA GLU A 79 3.64 -7.34 -2.85
C GLU A 79 4.25 -7.28 -1.46
N PHE A 80 5.04 -6.25 -1.19
CA PHE A 80 5.66 -6.06 0.12
C PHE A 80 4.58 -5.85 1.20
N LEU A 81 3.63 -4.96 0.95
CA LEU A 81 2.59 -4.63 1.93
C LEU A 81 1.64 -5.81 2.20
N SER A 82 1.38 -6.64 1.18
CA SER A 82 0.48 -7.79 1.33
C SER A 82 0.99 -8.80 2.35
N ARG A 83 2.29 -8.83 2.60
CA ARG A 83 2.89 -9.77 3.55
C ARG A 83 2.48 -9.52 5.00
N PHE A 84 2.00 -8.32 5.30
CA PHE A 84 1.59 -7.94 6.66
C PHE A 84 0.13 -8.28 6.97
N PHE A 85 -0.61 -8.77 5.98
CA PHE A 85 -2.04 -9.05 6.15
C PHE A 85 -2.34 -10.49 5.76
N ALA A 86 -2.81 -11.29 6.74
CA ALA A 86 -3.06 -12.72 6.53
C ALA A 86 -4.16 -13.01 5.51
N THR A 87 -5.15 -12.10 5.40
CA THR A 87 -6.29 -12.29 4.51
C THR A 87 -6.18 -11.41 3.26
N SER A 88 -4.97 -11.20 2.78
CA SER A 88 -4.74 -10.38 1.59
C SER A 88 -4.37 -11.23 0.39
N ILE A 89 -4.60 -10.67 -0.79
CA ILE A 89 -4.20 -11.25 -2.06
C ILE A 89 -3.40 -10.21 -2.83
N TYR A 90 -2.22 -10.60 -3.32
CA TYR A 90 -1.46 -9.78 -4.24
C TYR A 90 -1.72 -10.25 -5.66
N ASP A 91 -2.15 -9.34 -6.53
CA ASP A 91 -2.39 -9.61 -7.94
C ASP A 91 -1.83 -8.43 -8.76
N ARG A 92 -0.66 -8.62 -9.35
CA ARG A 92 -0.02 -7.57 -10.14
C ARG A 92 -0.80 -7.20 -11.39
N MET A 93 -1.74 -8.03 -11.81
CA MET A 93 -2.56 -7.80 -13.00
C MET A 93 -3.92 -7.20 -12.67
N LEU A 94 -4.16 -6.84 -11.41
CA LEU A 94 -5.47 -6.39 -10.96
C LEU A 94 -5.96 -5.15 -11.71
N VAL A 95 -5.10 -4.15 -11.90
CA VAL A 95 -5.46 -2.93 -12.65
C VAL A 95 -5.79 -3.27 -14.09
N PHE A 96 -4.98 -4.11 -14.72
CA PHE A 96 -5.20 -4.54 -16.09
C PHE A 96 -6.54 -5.27 -16.24
N ARG A 97 -6.86 -6.17 -15.33
CA ARG A 97 -8.15 -6.87 -15.34
C ARG A 97 -9.32 -5.92 -15.17
N GLY A 98 -9.19 -4.94 -14.30
CA GLY A 98 -10.21 -3.92 -14.12
C GLY A 98 -10.44 -3.10 -15.37
N MET A 99 -9.37 -2.70 -16.05
CA MET A 99 -9.44 -1.98 -17.32
C MET A 99 -10.09 -2.83 -18.40
N GLN A 100 -9.75 -4.10 -18.45
CA GLN A 100 -10.33 -5.04 -19.41
C GLN A 100 -11.85 -5.13 -19.22
N LYS A 101 -12.32 -5.23 -17.99
CA LYS A 101 -13.75 -5.27 -17.68
C LYS A 101 -14.47 -3.98 -18.12
N LEU A 102 -13.85 -2.84 -17.92
CA LEU A 102 -14.42 -1.56 -18.35
C LEU A 102 -14.57 -1.50 -19.86
N ILE A 103 -13.60 -2.00 -20.61
CA ILE A 103 -13.65 -2.06 -22.08
C ILE A 103 -14.80 -2.97 -22.52
N GLU A 104 -14.95 -4.15 -21.90
CA GLU A 104 -16.03 -5.07 -22.21
C GLU A 104 -17.40 -4.46 -21.93
N GLN A 105 -17.57 -3.78 -20.81
CA GLN A 105 -18.81 -3.09 -20.47
C GLN A 105 -19.15 -1.99 -21.49
N LYS A 106 -18.15 -1.23 -21.95
CA LYS A 106 -18.37 -0.21 -22.98
C LYS A 106 -18.80 -0.83 -24.30
N LYS A 107 -18.23 -1.96 -24.67
CA LYS A 107 -18.65 -2.68 -25.87
C LYS A 107 -20.12 -3.09 -25.81
N ASP A 108 -20.54 -3.59 -24.65
CA ASP A 108 -21.93 -4.01 -24.43
C ASP A 108 -22.89 -2.83 -24.53
N ILE A 109 -22.47 -1.66 -24.06
CA ILE A 109 -23.28 -0.45 -24.11
C ILE A 109 -23.37 0.10 -25.53
N LEU A 110 -22.29 0.00 -26.29
CA LEU A 110 -22.21 0.56 -27.63
C LEU A 110 -22.83 -0.34 -28.71
N CYS A 111 -22.99 -1.59 -28.40
CA CYS A 111 -23.62 -2.56 -29.28
C CYS A 111 -25.09 -2.71 -28.94
#